data_97eb6bdb7820f46378aa7be42ab5363d
#
_entry.id   97eb6bdb7820f46378aa7be42ab5363d
#
_cell.length_a   1.000
_cell.length_b   1.000
_cell.length_c   1.000
_cell.angle_alpha   90.00
_cell.angle_beta   90.00
_cell.angle_gamma   90.00
#
_symmetry.space_group_name_H-M   'P 1'
#
loop_
_entity.id
_entity.type
_entity.pdbx_description
1 polymer ?
#
loop_
_entity_poly.entity_id
_entity_poly.type
_entity_poly.pdbx_seq_one_letter_code
_entity_poly.pdbx_strand_id
1 'polypeptide(L)'
;IGAAYGRWYERTAQAALKAINDGGGIGGRPVEILFEDDATDPKRGSEVVDKLTQSDGCDLVMGTLFSHVVMGSAPRAGELKVPYLVCSEGYHVASGALNRWTLQPGITDVRAQISTMAPWVAANLGKKVTMVFPDYAFGHDHRDFFTAAIAAQGGEVIAQIAVPPTETSFTRYFPQIPAETEVLYHVMVGPAVLTFVKELGEFYGTGAKPALFGFIDSLEAVDTATPGLEFLEGSHFWEA
;
A
#
# COMPACT_ATOMS: atom_id res chain seq x y z
N ILE A 1 -0.14 3.42 -12.14
CA ILE A 1 -0.72 3.40 -10.79
C ILE A 1 0.20 4.16 -9.83
N GLY A 2 1.50 3.94 -9.84
CA GLY A 2 2.47 4.47 -8.89
C GLY A 2 3.01 5.89 -9.11
N ALA A 3 2.55 6.64 -10.11
CA ALA A 3 3.18 7.90 -10.50
C ALA A 3 3.18 9.00 -9.40
N ALA A 4 2.19 9.02 -8.52
CA ALA A 4 2.16 9.97 -7.40
C ALA A 4 3.25 9.64 -6.37
N TYR A 5 3.38 8.38 -6.01
CA TYR A 5 4.42 7.88 -5.09
C TYR A 5 5.83 8.10 -5.66
N GLY A 6 6.03 7.88 -6.97
CA GLY A 6 7.30 8.13 -7.63
C GLY A 6 7.75 9.59 -7.46
N ARG A 7 6.83 10.56 -7.61
CA ARG A 7 7.14 11.97 -7.37
C ARG A 7 7.50 12.28 -5.91
N TRP A 8 6.84 11.61 -4.95
CA TRP A 8 7.15 11.79 -3.52
C TRP A 8 8.50 11.19 -3.17
N TYR A 9 8.80 10.00 -3.67
CA TYR A 9 10.12 9.38 -3.51
C TYR A 9 11.22 10.25 -4.07
N GLU A 10 11.06 10.77 -5.29
CA GLU A 10 12.05 11.66 -5.91
C GLU A 10 12.27 12.91 -5.07
N ARG A 11 11.21 13.62 -4.65
CA ARG A 11 11.31 14.82 -3.81
C ARG A 11 12.00 14.54 -2.48
N THR A 12 11.60 13.48 -1.81
CA THR A 12 12.18 13.09 -0.50
C THR A 12 13.63 12.67 -0.65
N ALA A 13 13.95 11.86 -1.66
CA ALA A 13 15.30 11.43 -1.95
C ALA A 13 16.22 12.60 -2.29
N GLN A 14 15.76 13.56 -3.10
CA GLN A 14 16.52 14.78 -3.42
C GLN A 14 16.81 15.64 -2.17
N ALA A 15 15.82 15.79 -1.28
CA ALA A 15 16.02 16.50 -0.03
C ALA A 15 17.02 15.80 0.90
N ALA A 16 16.92 14.48 1.02
CA ALA A 16 17.84 13.65 1.80
C ALA A 16 19.26 13.69 1.20
N LEU A 17 19.38 13.57 -0.12
CA LEU A 17 20.64 13.65 -0.85
C LEU A 17 21.38 14.97 -0.54
N LYS A 18 20.63 16.09 -0.62
CA LYS A 18 21.20 17.39 -0.29
C LYS A 18 21.72 17.41 1.15
N ALA A 19 20.92 16.98 2.12
CA ALA A 19 21.31 16.99 3.53
C ALA A 19 22.55 16.10 3.81
N ILE A 20 22.61 14.92 3.19
CA ILE A 20 23.74 13.99 3.32
C ILE A 20 25.01 14.63 2.75
N ASN A 21 24.95 15.20 1.55
CA ASN A 21 26.11 15.75 0.88
C ASN A 21 26.59 17.06 1.52
N ASP A 22 25.68 17.92 2.00
CA ASP A 22 26.03 19.11 2.79
C ASP A 22 26.74 18.72 4.10
N GLY A 23 26.41 17.55 4.67
CA GLY A 23 27.07 16.97 5.84
C GLY A 23 28.41 16.27 5.55
N GLY A 24 28.90 16.27 4.31
CA GLY A 24 30.15 15.65 3.91
C GLY A 24 30.02 14.24 3.31
N GLY A 25 28.81 13.82 2.96
CA GLY A 25 28.55 12.54 2.34
C GLY A 25 28.59 11.34 3.31
N ILE A 26 28.67 10.15 2.76
CA ILE A 26 28.80 8.90 3.54
C ILE A 26 30.27 8.48 3.56
N GLY A 27 30.88 8.43 4.75
CA GLY A 27 32.30 8.11 4.90
C GLY A 27 33.23 9.12 4.17
N GLY A 28 32.84 10.38 4.04
CA GLY A 28 33.57 11.43 3.35
C GLY A 28 33.41 11.38 1.81
N ARG A 29 32.54 10.55 1.29
CA ARG A 29 32.23 10.42 -0.15
C ARG A 29 30.88 11.02 -0.46
N PRO A 30 30.75 11.82 -1.52
CA PRO A 30 29.45 12.31 -1.95
C PRO A 30 28.57 11.13 -2.40
N VAL A 31 27.26 11.25 -2.17
CA VAL A 31 26.23 10.32 -2.64
C VAL A 31 25.64 10.84 -3.94
N GLU A 32 25.36 9.95 -4.86
CA GLU A 32 24.59 10.19 -6.08
C GLU A 32 23.36 9.28 -6.07
N ILE A 33 22.22 9.74 -6.56
CA ILE A 33 21.00 8.95 -6.71
C ILE A 33 20.61 8.93 -8.19
N LEU A 34 20.42 7.74 -8.74
CA LEU A 34 19.85 7.51 -10.06
C LEU A 34 18.42 7.05 -9.92
N PHE A 35 17.53 7.61 -10.73
CA PHE A 35 16.10 7.28 -10.71
C PHE A 35 15.72 6.47 -11.95
N GLU A 36 14.99 5.39 -11.73
CA GLU A 36 14.42 4.55 -12.78
C GLU A 36 12.95 4.25 -12.48
N ASP A 37 12.14 4.08 -13.51
CA ASP A 37 10.73 3.74 -13.42
C ASP A 37 10.52 2.24 -13.66
N ASP A 38 10.00 1.53 -12.67
CA ASP A 38 9.62 0.12 -12.77
C ASP A 38 8.26 -0.09 -13.46
N ALA A 39 7.56 0.99 -13.79
CA ALA A 39 6.23 0.98 -14.43
C ALA A 39 5.17 0.17 -13.65
N THR A 40 5.40 -0.12 -12.38
CA THR A 40 4.56 -1.01 -11.56
C THR A 40 4.48 -2.45 -12.17
N ASP A 41 5.51 -2.85 -12.89
CA ASP A 41 5.60 -4.16 -13.55
C ASP A 41 6.75 -5.01 -12.96
N PRO A 42 6.47 -6.26 -12.52
CA PRO A 42 7.47 -7.12 -11.88
C PRO A 42 8.69 -7.43 -12.76
N LYS A 43 8.47 -7.62 -14.07
CA LYS A 43 9.54 -7.89 -15.03
C LYS A 43 10.40 -6.64 -15.21
N ARG A 44 9.76 -5.49 -15.41
CA ARG A 44 10.45 -4.20 -15.52
C ARG A 44 11.24 -3.89 -14.24
N GLY A 45 10.69 -4.15 -13.07
CA GLY A 45 11.39 -4.00 -11.80
C GLY A 45 12.69 -4.82 -11.73
N SER A 46 12.67 -6.06 -12.22
CA SER A 46 13.87 -6.90 -12.33
C SER A 46 14.91 -6.32 -13.32
N GLU A 47 14.45 -5.82 -14.48
CA GLU A 47 15.31 -5.16 -15.48
C GLU A 47 15.94 -3.87 -14.92
N VAL A 48 15.20 -3.12 -14.10
CA VAL A 48 15.70 -1.91 -13.42
C VAL A 48 16.79 -2.27 -12.41
N VAL A 49 16.62 -3.33 -11.62
CA VAL A 49 17.68 -3.82 -10.72
C VAL A 49 18.95 -4.16 -11.51
N ASP A 50 18.83 -4.86 -12.63
CA ASP A 50 19.98 -5.16 -13.50
C ASP A 50 20.65 -3.89 -14.02
N LYS A 51 19.87 -2.96 -14.56
CA LYS A 51 20.39 -1.70 -15.10
C LYS A 51 21.16 -0.93 -14.05
N LEU A 52 20.54 -0.63 -12.91
CA LEU A 52 21.15 0.17 -11.85
C LEU A 52 22.44 -0.48 -11.30
N THR A 53 22.46 -1.81 -11.17
CA THR A 53 23.61 -2.50 -10.56
C THR A 53 24.69 -2.86 -11.56
N GLN A 54 24.34 -3.41 -12.73
CA GLN A 54 25.32 -3.95 -13.68
C GLN A 54 25.78 -2.92 -14.71
N SER A 55 24.91 -1.98 -15.10
CA SER A 55 25.24 -0.96 -16.11
C SER A 55 25.68 0.35 -15.46
N ASP A 56 24.95 0.80 -14.45
CA ASP A 56 25.18 2.10 -13.83
C ASP A 56 26.08 2.01 -12.57
N GLY A 57 26.33 0.80 -12.06
CA GLY A 57 27.28 0.56 -10.98
C GLY A 57 26.83 1.03 -9.60
N CYS A 58 25.51 1.08 -9.33
CA CYS A 58 24.99 1.46 -8.03
C CYS A 58 25.36 0.45 -6.94
N ASP A 59 25.79 0.94 -5.78
CA ASP A 59 26.17 0.14 -4.61
C ASP A 59 24.96 -0.49 -3.90
N LEU A 60 23.77 0.13 -4.03
CA LEU A 60 22.52 -0.37 -3.49
C LEU A 60 21.34 0.10 -4.35
N VAL A 61 20.23 -0.63 -4.29
CA VAL A 61 18.97 -0.25 -4.89
C VAL A 61 17.96 0.05 -3.77
N MET A 62 17.15 1.10 -3.94
CA MET A 62 16.12 1.45 -2.95
C MET A 62 14.84 1.93 -3.62
N GLY A 63 13.74 1.89 -2.88
CA GLY A 63 12.42 2.23 -3.39
C GLY A 63 11.56 0.99 -3.59
N THR A 64 10.76 0.98 -4.65
CA THR A 64 9.78 -0.06 -4.98
C THR A 64 8.72 -0.25 -3.90
N LEU A 65 7.54 0.27 -4.18
CA LEU A 65 6.41 0.26 -3.25
C LEU A 65 5.57 -1.03 -3.38
N PHE A 66 5.24 -1.41 -4.61
CA PHE A 66 4.26 -2.46 -4.86
C PHE A 66 4.82 -3.86 -4.59
N SER A 67 4.18 -4.59 -3.67
CA SER A 67 4.66 -5.91 -3.20
C SER A 67 4.88 -6.92 -4.33
N HIS A 68 4.02 -6.94 -5.36
CA HIS A 68 4.20 -7.82 -6.51
C HIS A 68 5.44 -7.48 -7.35
N VAL A 69 5.80 -6.19 -7.44
CA VAL A 69 7.02 -5.75 -8.11
C VAL A 69 8.25 -6.16 -7.31
N VAL A 70 8.21 -5.95 -5.97
CA VAL A 70 9.28 -6.42 -5.08
C VAL A 70 9.47 -7.93 -5.19
N MET A 71 8.39 -8.71 -5.17
CA MET A 71 8.45 -10.17 -5.31
C MET A 71 9.07 -10.60 -6.64
N GLY A 72 8.87 -9.85 -7.71
CA GLY A 72 9.47 -10.11 -9.02
C GLY A 72 10.94 -9.69 -9.11
N SER A 73 11.33 -8.60 -8.47
CA SER A 73 12.69 -8.01 -8.59
C SER A 73 13.67 -8.47 -7.49
N ALA A 74 13.17 -8.80 -6.29
CA ALA A 74 14.02 -9.23 -5.17
C ALA A 74 14.89 -10.47 -5.45
N PRO A 75 14.42 -11.52 -6.17
CA PRO A 75 15.28 -12.65 -6.54
C PRO A 75 16.51 -12.19 -7.30
N ARG A 76 16.35 -11.22 -8.21
CA ARG A 76 17.47 -10.69 -8.99
C ARG A 76 18.47 -9.91 -8.13
N ALA A 77 17.99 -9.08 -7.21
CA ALA A 77 18.85 -8.41 -6.23
C ALA A 77 19.64 -9.41 -5.37
N GLY A 78 18.98 -10.52 -4.99
CA GLY A 78 19.62 -11.61 -4.25
C GLY A 78 20.73 -12.32 -5.04
N GLU A 79 20.51 -12.62 -6.32
CA GLU A 79 21.51 -13.20 -7.23
C GLU A 79 22.73 -12.29 -7.37
N LEU A 80 22.50 -11.00 -7.54
CA LEU A 80 23.54 -9.98 -7.69
C LEU A 80 24.22 -9.63 -6.35
N LYS A 81 23.63 -10.06 -5.22
CA LYS A 81 24.11 -9.76 -3.87
C LYS A 81 24.17 -8.25 -3.62
N VAL A 82 23.22 -7.50 -4.14
CA VAL A 82 23.10 -6.06 -3.93
C VAL A 82 22.07 -5.78 -2.84
N PRO A 83 22.33 -4.90 -1.87
CA PRO A 83 21.33 -4.46 -0.92
C PRO A 83 20.14 -3.82 -1.65
N TYR A 84 18.94 -4.30 -1.33
CA TYR A 84 17.69 -3.82 -1.91
C TYR A 84 16.76 -3.37 -0.79
N LEU A 85 16.69 -2.05 -0.58
CA LEU A 85 15.87 -1.44 0.46
C LEU A 85 14.51 -1.07 -0.12
N VAL A 86 13.46 -1.75 0.30
CA VAL A 86 12.12 -1.59 -0.28
C VAL A 86 11.17 -0.89 0.69
N CYS A 87 10.17 -0.22 0.13
CA CYS A 87 9.11 0.48 0.87
C CYS A 87 7.77 -0.25 0.74
N SER A 88 7.80 -1.58 0.70
CA SER A 88 6.61 -2.40 0.52
C SER A 88 6.10 -2.91 1.87
N GLU A 89 4.78 -2.92 2.06
CA GLU A 89 4.14 -3.43 3.27
C GLU A 89 3.87 -4.94 3.24
N GLY A 90 4.17 -5.61 2.13
CA GLY A 90 3.93 -7.04 1.95
C GLY A 90 4.63 -7.90 3.01
N TYR A 91 3.88 -8.80 3.65
CA TYR A 91 4.40 -9.69 4.70
C TYR A 91 5.58 -10.54 4.23
N HIS A 92 5.52 -11.08 3.01
CA HIS A 92 6.60 -11.90 2.45
C HIS A 92 7.91 -11.13 2.26
N VAL A 93 7.82 -9.82 2.08
CA VAL A 93 9.00 -8.94 2.00
C VAL A 93 9.61 -8.78 3.39
N ALA A 94 8.81 -8.37 4.38
CA ALA A 94 9.25 -8.11 5.75
C ALA A 94 9.74 -9.36 6.47
N SER A 95 9.16 -10.52 6.15
CA SER A 95 9.50 -11.80 6.81
C SER A 95 10.91 -12.32 6.50
N GLY A 96 11.62 -11.70 5.54
CA GLY A 96 12.92 -12.19 5.06
C GLY A 96 12.84 -13.44 4.17
N ALA A 97 11.62 -13.86 3.79
CA ALA A 97 11.41 -15.08 3.00
C ALA A 97 11.98 -14.98 1.57
N LEU A 98 12.11 -13.77 1.02
CA LEU A 98 12.59 -13.59 -0.35
C LEU A 98 14.10 -13.88 -0.46
N ASN A 99 14.93 -13.17 0.28
CA ASN A 99 16.36 -13.38 0.39
C ASN A 99 16.97 -12.40 1.44
N ARG A 100 18.24 -12.65 1.81
CA ARG A 100 18.95 -11.84 2.83
C ARG A 100 19.36 -10.43 2.35
N TRP A 101 19.23 -10.12 1.07
CA TRP A 101 19.63 -8.85 0.49
C TRP A 101 18.48 -7.86 0.35
N THR A 102 17.23 -8.35 0.45
CA THR A 102 16.03 -7.53 0.42
C THR A 102 15.62 -7.17 1.84
N LEU A 103 15.60 -5.89 2.14
CA LEU A 103 15.32 -5.34 3.47
C LEU A 103 14.17 -4.33 3.37
N GLN A 104 13.30 -4.34 4.37
CA GLN A 104 12.19 -3.40 4.49
C GLN A 104 12.43 -2.49 5.72
N PRO A 105 13.13 -1.38 5.56
CA PRO A 105 13.36 -0.44 6.65
C PRO A 105 12.20 0.56 6.77
N GLY A 106 11.77 0.82 7.99
CA GLY A 106 10.96 1.99 8.32
C GLY A 106 9.48 1.94 8.01
N ILE A 107 8.95 0.82 7.50
CA ILE A 107 7.51 0.65 7.29
C ILE A 107 7.04 -0.65 7.94
N THR A 108 5.85 -0.62 8.55
CA THR A 108 5.27 -1.77 9.23
C THR A 108 4.59 -2.70 8.22
N ASP A 109 4.84 -4.00 8.30
CA ASP A 109 4.17 -4.95 7.41
C ASP A 109 2.68 -5.14 7.73
N VAL A 110 1.92 -5.58 6.74
CA VAL A 110 0.45 -5.76 6.81
C VAL A 110 0.03 -6.62 8.01
N ARG A 111 0.77 -7.67 8.35
CA ARG A 111 0.41 -8.55 9.48
C ARG A 111 0.53 -7.81 10.82
N ALA A 112 1.59 -7.04 11.00
CA ALA A 112 1.78 -6.24 12.21
C ALA A 112 0.71 -5.15 12.34
N GLN A 113 0.40 -4.44 11.24
CA GLN A 113 -0.68 -3.45 11.20
C GLN A 113 -2.02 -4.07 11.61
N ILE A 114 -2.41 -5.17 10.98
CA ILE A 114 -3.69 -5.86 11.23
C ILE A 114 -3.78 -6.38 12.66
N SER A 115 -2.66 -6.80 13.26
CA SER A 115 -2.65 -7.29 14.64
C SER A 115 -3.14 -6.24 15.66
N THR A 116 -3.00 -4.96 15.36
CA THR A 116 -3.48 -3.84 16.18
C THR A 116 -4.85 -3.35 15.73
N MET A 117 -5.11 -3.32 14.43
CA MET A 117 -6.35 -2.79 13.85
C MET A 117 -7.57 -3.68 14.10
N ALA A 118 -7.46 -4.99 13.86
CA ALA A 118 -8.61 -5.89 13.93
C ALA A 118 -9.27 -5.95 15.32
N PRO A 119 -8.51 -6.01 16.44
CA PRO A 119 -9.11 -5.90 17.76
C PRO A 119 -9.85 -4.59 17.99
N TRP A 120 -9.28 -3.48 17.52
CA TRP A 120 -9.89 -2.17 17.65
C TRP A 120 -11.19 -2.08 16.84
N VAL A 121 -11.21 -2.54 15.59
CA VAL A 121 -12.39 -2.60 14.73
C VAL A 121 -13.50 -3.41 15.38
N ALA A 122 -13.19 -4.62 15.87
CA ALA A 122 -14.16 -5.47 16.53
C ALA A 122 -14.78 -4.87 17.80
N ALA A 123 -13.98 -4.08 18.53
CA ALA A 123 -14.42 -3.45 19.78
C ALA A 123 -15.22 -2.16 19.56
N ASN A 124 -14.97 -1.42 18.47
CA ASN A 124 -15.46 -0.05 18.33
C ASN A 124 -16.43 0.14 17.14
N LEU A 125 -16.30 -0.65 16.07
CA LEU A 125 -17.07 -0.44 14.85
C LEU A 125 -18.08 -1.55 14.56
N GLY A 126 -17.70 -2.80 14.72
CA GLY A 126 -18.56 -3.94 14.45
C GLY A 126 -17.80 -5.23 14.14
N LYS A 127 -18.55 -6.30 13.98
CA LYS A 127 -18.00 -7.65 13.81
C LYS A 127 -18.36 -8.34 12.49
N LYS A 128 -19.34 -7.80 11.75
CA LYS A 128 -19.68 -8.27 10.40
C LYS A 128 -19.02 -7.35 9.37
N VAL A 129 -17.92 -7.84 8.79
CA VAL A 129 -17.07 -7.01 7.95
C VAL A 129 -17.19 -7.44 6.49
N THR A 130 -17.37 -6.46 5.60
CA THR A 130 -17.13 -6.64 4.16
C THR A 130 -15.78 -6.03 3.82
N MET A 131 -14.96 -6.77 3.09
CA MET A 131 -13.66 -6.28 2.61
C MET A 131 -13.71 -5.91 1.14
N VAL A 132 -13.10 -4.76 0.78
CA VAL A 132 -12.83 -4.35 -0.60
C VAL A 132 -11.32 -4.11 -0.72
N PHE A 133 -10.66 -4.84 -1.59
CA PHE A 133 -9.20 -4.84 -1.67
C PHE A 133 -8.70 -4.99 -3.12
N PRO A 134 -7.51 -4.44 -3.44
CA PRO A 134 -6.93 -4.59 -4.77
C PRO A 134 -6.45 -6.03 -4.99
N ASP A 135 -6.71 -6.56 -6.18
CA ASP A 135 -6.42 -7.94 -6.56
C ASP A 135 -4.93 -8.14 -6.90
N TYR A 136 -4.07 -7.97 -5.89
CA TYR A 136 -2.64 -8.32 -5.94
C TYR A 136 -2.11 -8.60 -4.52
N ALA A 137 -0.83 -8.96 -4.39
CA ALA A 137 -0.23 -9.49 -3.16
C ALA A 137 -0.56 -8.68 -1.89
N PHE A 138 -0.49 -7.35 -1.93
CA PHE A 138 -0.83 -6.48 -0.80
C PHE A 138 -2.30 -6.67 -0.36
N GLY A 139 -3.24 -6.62 -1.30
CA GLY A 139 -4.66 -6.82 -0.99
C GLY A 139 -4.96 -8.23 -0.48
N HIS A 140 -4.27 -9.24 -1.00
CA HIS A 140 -4.39 -10.62 -0.53
C HIS A 140 -3.85 -10.79 0.89
N ASP A 141 -2.72 -10.15 1.24
CA ASP A 141 -2.20 -10.14 2.62
C ASP A 141 -3.23 -9.51 3.58
N HIS A 142 -3.82 -8.36 3.21
CA HIS A 142 -4.88 -7.74 4.01
C HIS A 142 -6.09 -8.67 4.19
N ARG A 143 -6.56 -9.28 3.11
CA ARG A 143 -7.67 -10.25 3.16
C ARG A 143 -7.38 -11.37 4.15
N ASP A 144 -6.25 -12.01 4.00
CA ASP A 144 -5.94 -13.23 4.75
C ASP A 144 -5.67 -12.93 6.23
N PHE A 145 -4.84 -11.94 6.53
CA PHE A 145 -4.52 -11.58 7.90
C PHE A 145 -5.72 -10.94 8.63
N PHE A 146 -6.49 -10.08 7.95
CA PHE A 146 -7.64 -9.45 8.59
C PHE A 146 -8.76 -10.47 8.85
N THR A 147 -9.02 -11.37 7.91
CA THR A 147 -10.00 -12.45 8.11
C THR A 147 -9.66 -13.29 9.34
N ALA A 148 -8.40 -13.70 9.47
CA ALA A 148 -7.97 -14.47 10.64
C ALA A 148 -8.03 -13.65 11.94
N ALA A 149 -7.60 -12.39 11.90
CA ALA A 149 -7.55 -11.54 13.09
C ALA A 149 -8.93 -11.14 13.60
N ILE A 150 -9.88 -10.80 12.71
CA ILE A 150 -11.25 -10.46 13.10
C ILE A 150 -12.01 -11.69 13.64
N ALA A 151 -11.76 -12.86 13.07
CA ALA A 151 -12.31 -14.12 13.57
C ALA A 151 -11.84 -14.43 15.00
N ALA A 152 -10.58 -14.15 15.31
CA ALA A 152 -10.03 -14.28 16.67
C ALA A 152 -10.72 -13.33 17.69
N GLN A 153 -11.35 -12.25 17.24
CA GLN A 153 -12.15 -11.34 18.04
C GLN A 153 -13.66 -11.71 18.07
N GLY A 154 -14.04 -12.86 17.51
CA GLY A 154 -15.43 -13.28 17.39
C GLY A 154 -16.22 -12.50 16.34
N GLY A 155 -15.54 -11.93 15.36
CA GLY A 155 -16.12 -11.32 14.17
C GLY A 155 -16.05 -12.22 12.96
N GLU A 156 -16.56 -11.76 11.82
CA GLU A 156 -16.64 -12.49 10.57
C GLU A 156 -16.48 -11.57 9.38
N VAL A 157 -15.70 -12.00 8.38
CA VAL A 157 -15.69 -11.39 7.05
C VAL A 157 -16.80 -12.05 6.24
N ILE A 158 -17.90 -11.31 6.04
CA ILE A 158 -19.13 -11.82 5.38
C ILE A 158 -19.09 -11.68 3.86
N ALA A 159 -18.24 -10.79 3.33
CA ALA A 159 -17.98 -10.67 1.89
C ALA A 159 -16.55 -10.19 1.63
N GLN A 160 -16.00 -10.67 0.52
CA GLN A 160 -14.65 -10.31 0.06
C GLN A 160 -14.73 -9.91 -1.42
N ILE A 161 -14.42 -8.65 -1.71
CA ILE A 161 -14.56 -8.04 -3.03
C ILE A 161 -13.17 -7.66 -3.52
N ALA A 162 -12.62 -8.48 -4.41
CA ALA A 162 -11.35 -8.21 -5.06
C ALA A 162 -11.56 -7.27 -6.26
N VAL A 163 -10.76 -6.23 -6.36
CA VAL A 163 -10.84 -5.22 -7.41
C VAL A 163 -9.53 -5.18 -8.20
N PRO A 164 -9.55 -5.32 -9.52
CA PRO A 164 -8.34 -5.20 -10.32
C PRO A 164 -7.60 -3.87 -10.04
N PRO A 165 -6.27 -3.88 -9.94
CA PRO A 165 -5.50 -2.67 -9.60
C PRO A 165 -5.56 -1.56 -10.68
N THR A 166 -6.03 -1.90 -11.87
CA THR A 166 -6.25 -0.96 -12.98
C THR A 166 -7.67 -0.42 -13.06
N GLU A 167 -8.52 -0.78 -12.10
CA GLU A 167 -9.92 -0.34 -12.09
C GLU A 167 -10.04 1.17 -11.86
N THR A 168 -10.95 1.79 -12.59
CA THR A 168 -11.19 3.24 -12.55
C THR A 168 -12.63 3.60 -12.19
N SER A 169 -13.55 2.62 -12.09
CA SER A 169 -14.93 2.81 -11.65
C SER A 169 -15.39 1.62 -10.82
N PHE A 170 -16.00 1.89 -9.68
CA PHE A 170 -16.28 0.92 -8.63
C PHE A 170 -17.75 0.60 -8.45
N THR A 171 -18.65 1.33 -9.12
CA THR A 171 -20.11 1.21 -8.93
C THR A 171 -20.65 -0.22 -9.09
N ARG A 172 -20.02 -1.05 -9.94
CA ARG A 172 -20.42 -2.44 -10.18
C ARG A 172 -20.11 -3.38 -9.00
N TYR A 173 -19.25 -2.96 -8.07
CA TYR A 173 -18.87 -3.77 -6.91
C TYR A 173 -19.77 -3.51 -5.70
N PHE A 174 -20.34 -2.33 -5.56
CA PHE A 174 -21.12 -1.96 -4.38
C PHE A 174 -22.38 -2.79 -4.15
N PRO A 175 -23.12 -3.26 -5.19
CA PRO A 175 -24.24 -4.19 -4.97
C PRO A 175 -23.83 -5.55 -4.38
N GLN A 176 -22.54 -5.87 -4.33
CA GLN A 176 -22.02 -7.07 -3.70
C GLN A 176 -21.81 -6.92 -2.19
N ILE A 177 -21.97 -5.71 -1.65
CA ILE A 177 -21.87 -5.42 -0.21
C ILE A 177 -23.19 -5.87 0.45
N PRO A 178 -23.17 -6.88 1.34
CA PRO A 178 -24.37 -7.33 2.01
C PRO A 178 -25.00 -6.24 2.89
N ALA A 179 -26.32 -6.22 2.99
CA ALA A 179 -27.04 -5.21 3.78
C ALA A 179 -26.74 -5.28 5.29
N GLU A 180 -26.34 -6.47 5.77
CA GLU A 180 -25.94 -6.71 7.16
C GLU A 180 -24.49 -6.34 7.48
N THR A 181 -23.76 -5.74 6.54
CA THR A 181 -22.39 -5.23 6.76
C THR A 181 -22.40 -4.15 7.83
N GLU A 182 -21.69 -4.38 8.92
CA GLU A 182 -21.47 -3.39 9.99
C GLU A 182 -20.26 -2.51 9.69
N VAL A 183 -19.21 -3.09 9.12
CA VAL A 183 -17.96 -2.41 8.78
C VAL A 183 -17.60 -2.69 7.33
N LEU A 184 -17.35 -1.65 6.55
CA LEU A 184 -16.73 -1.74 5.25
C LEU A 184 -15.23 -1.44 5.39
N TYR A 185 -14.43 -2.49 5.33
CA TYR A 185 -12.98 -2.40 5.37
C TYR A 185 -12.42 -2.31 3.96
N HIS A 186 -11.83 -1.18 3.60
CA HIS A 186 -11.23 -1.02 2.29
C HIS A 186 -9.73 -0.71 2.36
N VAL A 187 -8.98 -1.29 1.44
CA VAL A 187 -7.53 -1.07 1.30
C VAL A 187 -7.18 -0.62 -0.11
N MET A 188 -8.05 0.19 -0.70
CA MET A 188 -7.81 0.79 -2.01
C MET A 188 -6.65 1.76 -1.92
N VAL A 189 -5.80 1.78 -2.95
CA VAL A 189 -4.55 2.56 -2.99
C VAL A 189 -4.47 3.46 -4.21
N GLY A 190 -3.69 4.52 -4.10
CA GLY A 190 -3.41 5.45 -5.18
C GLY A 190 -4.60 6.34 -5.56
N PRO A 191 -4.56 7.00 -6.72
CA PRO A 191 -5.59 7.96 -7.15
C PRO A 191 -7.00 7.36 -7.25
N ALA A 192 -7.11 6.04 -7.40
CA ALA A 192 -8.38 5.34 -7.45
C ALA A 192 -9.18 5.41 -6.14
N VAL A 193 -8.52 5.65 -5.00
CA VAL A 193 -9.18 5.80 -3.69
C VAL A 193 -10.23 6.90 -3.70
N LEU A 194 -9.91 8.06 -4.28
CA LEU A 194 -10.83 9.19 -4.33
C LEU A 194 -12.08 8.87 -5.16
N THR A 195 -11.91 8.21 -6.31
CA THR A 195 -13.04 7.76 -7.14
C THR A 195 -13.87 6.72 -6.39
N PHE A 196 -13.22 5.75 -5.74
CA PHE A 196 -13.89 4.73 -4.94
C PHE A 196 -14.76 5.35 -3.85
N VAL A 197 -14.21 6.26 -3.06
CA VAL A 197 -14.95 6.90 -1.95
C VAL A 197 -16.10 7.76 -2.48
N LYS A 198 -15.88 8.53 -3.54
CA LYS A 198 -16.91 9.35 -4.16
C LYS A 198 -18.09 8.51 -4.68
N GLU A 199 -17.80 7.49 -5.48
CA GLU A 199 -18.82 6.59 -6.03
C GLU A 199 -19.54 5.80 -4.92
N LEU A 200 -18.82 5.42 -3.84
CA LEU A 200 -19.41 4.78 -2.67
C LEU A 200 -20.37 5.73 -1.95
N GLY A 201 -20.00 7.00 -1.80
CA GLY A 201 -20.86 8.04 -1.26
C GLY A 201 -22.13 8.27 -2.08
N GLU A 202 -21.99 8.28 -3.41
CA GLU A 202 -23.13 8.37 -4.34
C GLU A 202 -24.04 7.14 -4.23
N PHE A 203 -23.47 5.95 -4.05
CA PHE A 203 -24.23 4.71 -3.88
C PHE A 203 -25.08 4.68 -2.60
N TYR A 204 -24.52 5.09 -1.47
CA TYR A 204 -25.26 5.14 -0.21
C TYR A 204 -26.14 6.39 -0.08
N GLY A 205 -25.76 7.50 -0.70
CA GLY A 205 -26.46 8.78 -0.60
C GLY A 205 -26.62 9.21 0.86
N THR A 206 -27.85 9.50 1.25
CA THR A 206 -28.24 9.85 2.63
C THR A 206 -28.72 8.64 3.45
N GLY A 207 -28.65 7.44 2.88
CA GLY A 207 -29.07 6.20 3.52
C GLY A 207 -28.15 5.72 4.64
N ALA A 208 -28.58 4.71 5.36
CA ALA A 208 -27.73 4.04 6.34
C ALA A 208 -26.54 3.40 5.63
N LYS A 209 -25.33 3.61 6.16
CA LYS A 209 -24.09 3.07 5.66
C LYS A 209 -23.36 2.29 6.76
N PRO A 210 -22.54 1.28 6.39
CA PRO A 210 -21.63 0.65 7.35
C PRO A 210 -20.60 1.65 7.87
N ALA A 211 -20.00 1.38 9.01
CA ALA A 211 -18.83 2.12 9.45
C ALA A 211 -17.71 1.93 8.40
N LEU A 212 -17.17 3.02 7.88
CA LEU A 212 -16.09 2.97 6.92
C LEU A 212 -14.77 2.92 7.70
N PHE A 213 -13.99 1.87 7.45
CA PHE A 213 -12.65 1.69 7.98
C PHE A 213 -11.70 1.37 6.84
N GLY A 214 -10.61 2.12 6.70
CA GLY A 214 -9.79 1.91 5.54
C GLY A 214 -8.45 2.60 5.53
N PHE A 215 -7.76 2.44 4.43
CA PHE A 215 -6.49 3.06 4.12
C PHE A 215 -6.72 4.19 3.12
N ILE A 216 -6.33 5.40 3.47
CA ILE A 216 -6.29 6.53 2.54
C ILE A 216 -4.85 7.05 2.51
N ASP A 217 -4.10 6.57 1.56
CA ASP A 217 -2.72 6.99 1.33
C ASP A 217 -2.59 8.33 0.57
N SER A 218 -3.71 8.88 0.16
CA SER A 218 -3.77 10.13 -0.62
C SER A 218 -4.45 11.27 0.15
N LEU A 219 -4.37 11.28 1.49
CA LEU A 219 -4.96 12.33 2.31
C LEU A 219 -4.53 13.74 1.88
N GLU A 220 -3.32 13.90 1.36
CA GLU A 220 -2.85 15.18 0.82
C GLU A 220 -3.65 15.65 -0.43
N ALA A 221 -4.29 14.73 -1.15
CA ALA A 221 -5.16 15.05 -2.27
C ALA A 221 -6.62 15.28 -1.83
N VAL A 222 -6.94 14.96 -0.57
CA VAL A 222 -8.24 15.23 0.04
C VAL A 222 -8.22 16.64 0.61
N ASP A 223 -8.46 17.62 -0.24
CA ASP A 223 -8.86 18.93 0.24
C ASP A 223 -10.27 18.81 0.82
N THR A 224 -10.46 19.33 2.03
CA THR A 224 -11.79 19.40 2.68
C THR A 224 -12.83 20.15 1.84
N ALA A 225 -12.40 20.91 0.85
CA ALA A 225 -13.24 21.56 -0.15
C ALA A 225 -13.56 20.69 -1.38
N THR A 226 -13.05 19.46 -1.47
CA THR A 226 -13.32 18.59 -2.63
C THR A 226 -14.77 18.08 -2.55
N PRO A 227 -15.66 18.45 -3.48
CA PRO A 227 -17.05 18.01 -3.47
C PRO A 227 -17.17 16.47 -3.52
N GLY A 228 -18.12 15.92 -2.74
CA GLY A 228 -18.40 14.48 -2.73
C GLY A 228 -17.54 13.67 -1.77
N LEU A 229 -16.71 14.31 -0.94
CA LEU A 229 -15.95 13.65 0.12
C LEU A 229 -16.59 13.79 1.50
N GLU A 230 -17.72 14.49 1.61
CA GLU A 230 -18.52 14.61 2.86
C GLU A 230 -18.94 13.24 3.40
N PHE A 231 -19.00 12.24 2.52
CA PHE A 231 -19.26 10.85 2.88
C PHE A 231 -18.22 10.28 3.86
N LEU A 232 -16.99 10.82 3.86
CA LEU A 232 -15.92 10.40 4.75
C LEU A 232 -16.10 10.89 6.19
N GLU A 233 -17.05 11.80 6.45
CA GLU A 233 -17.28 12.25 7.81
C GLU A 233 -17.68 11.07 8.72
N GLY A 234 -16.98 10.93 9.85
CA GLY A 234 -17.14 9.79 10.77
C GLY A 234 -16.47 8.49 10.32
N SER A 235 -15.71 8.51 9.24
CA SER A 235 -14.91 7.35 8.81
C SER A 235 -13.59 7.24 9.61
N HIS A 236 -13.06 6.04 9.67
CA HIS A 236 -11.83 5.74 10.40
C HIS A 236 -10.76 5.23 9.44
N PHE A 237 -9.58 5.78 9.55
CA PHE A 237 -8.45 5.41 8.72
C PHE A 237 -7.25 5.10 9.58
N TRP A 238 -6.34 4.27 9.06
CA TRP A 238 -5.04 4.08 9.66
C TRP A 238 -3.95 4.55 8.70
N GLU A 239 -2.82 4.88 9.27
CA GLU A 239 -1.58 5.21 8.56
C GLU A 239 -0.49 4.24 9.03
N ALA A 240 0.36 3.79 8.09
CA ALA A 240 1.40 2.80 8.32
C ALA A 240 2.74 3.44 8.77
#